data_807a2b82e2b5652b04c4b6dfe909119e
#
_entry.id   807a2b82e2b5652b04c4b6dfe909119e
#
_cell.length_a   1.000
_cell.length_b   1.000
_cell.length_c   1.000
_cell.angle_alpha   90.00
_cell.angle_beta   90.00
_cell.angle_gamma   90.00
#
_symmetry.space_group_name_H-M   'P 1'
#
loop_
_entity.id
_entity.type
_entity.pdbx_description
1 polymer ?
#
loop_
_entity_poly.entity_id
_entity_poly.type
_entity_poly.pdbx_seq_one_letter_code
_entity_poly.pdbx_strand_id
1 'polypeptide(L)'
;MKKKTSNSAKNNSKSLVASFVNIFNKLENCALKEEVLDSVKEDVKFLSERLGLNTIQCVMVAVLLDDEDGCLFSDFAKHLGINNIQMQLYKSDMNDLVERDLVYCNTQTIRGVNKSIYMLDDDFKSVIGNNDTYDTLSVSEWSLVDLMSHTSHIIDAKRDRNVTYDAMRNKIMGFIKNTQHLTLSAEIMKLNLEFPELLT
;
A
#
# COMPACT_ATOMS: atom_id res chain seq x y z
N MET A 1 13.33 53.47 -16.07
CA MET A 1 13.56 52.04 -15.81
C MET A 1 12.53 51.54 -14.83
N LYS A 2 11.52 50.76 -15.29
CA LYS A 2 10.49 50.15 -14.41
C LYS A 2 10.96 48.74 -14.10
N LYS A 3 11.22 48.45 -12.81
CA LYS A 3 11.47 47.10 -12.31
C LYS A 3 10.17 46.29 -12.42
N LYS A 4 10.18 45.25 -13.26
CA LYS A 4 9.17 44.21 -13.23
C LYS A 4 9.43 43.34 -11.99
N THR A 5 8.61 43.47 -10.98
CA THR A 5 8.49 42.46 -9.91
C THR A 5 7.81 41.23 -10.48
N SER A 6 8.57 40.16 -10.65
CA SER A 6 8.03 38.86 -10.95
C SER A 6 7.35 38.30 -9.70
N ASN A 7 6.03 38.36 -9.65
CA ASN A 7 5.26 37.55 -8.75
C ASN A 7 5.44 36.07 -9.13
N SER A 8 6.35 35.39 -8.46
CA SER A 8 6.34 33.94 -8.46
C SER A 8 5.10 33.51 -7.68
N ALA A 9 4.03 33.15 -8.36
CA ALA A 9 2.92 32.43 -7.77
C ALA A 9 3.53 31.18 -7.10
N LYS A 10 3.49 31.14 -5.76
CA LYS A 10 3.69 29.91 -5.01
C LYS A 10 2.58 28.96 -5.45
N ASN A 11 2.88 28.07 -6.37
CA ASN A 11 2.10 26.86 -6.58
C ASN A 11 2.14 26.13 -5.23
N ASN A 12 1.09 26.24 -4.44
CA ASN A 12 0.81 25.33 -3.35
C ASN A 12 0.47 23.99 -4.00
N SER A 13 1.51 23.23 -4.39
CA SER A 13 1.32 21.87 -4.83
C SER A 13 0.82 21.09 -3.60
N LYS A 14 -0.41 20.60 -3.69
CA LYS A 14 -1.03 19.74 -2.67
C LYS A 14 -0.08 18.56 -2.40
N SER A 15 0.24 18.29 -1.14
CA SER A 15 1.13 17.18 -0.79
C SER A 15 0.34 15.95 -0.37
N LEU A 16 0.87 14.76 -0.66
CA LEU A 16 0.28 13.49 -0.25
C LEU A 16 0.12 13.44 1.27
N VAL A 17 1.18 13.79 2.01
CA VAL A 17 1.16 13.83 3.48
C VAL A 17 0.08 14.77 4.00
N ALA A 18 -0.04 15.99 3.46
CA ALA A 18 -1.07 16.95 3.89
C ALA A 18 -2.49 16.43 3.63
N SER A 19 -2.70 15.71 2.52
CA SER A 19 -3.99 15.10 2.21
C SER A 19 -4.32 13.96 3.19
N PHE A 20 -3.36 13.10 3.52
CA PHE A 20 -3.57 12.05 4.53
C PHE A 20 -3.83 12.63 5.92
N VAL A 21 -3.09 13.65 6.34
CA VAL A 21 -3.34 14.35 7.63
C VAL A 21 -4.74 14.94 7.67
N ASN A 22 -5.22 15.57 6.57
CA ASN A 22 -6.56 16.11 6.52
C ASN A 22 -7.65 15.02 6.60
N ILE A 23 -7.44 13.90 5.89
CA ILE A 23 -8.34 12.73 5.94
C ILE A 23 -8.36 12.13 7.35
N PHE A 24 -7.20 11.88 7.95
CA PHE A 24 -7.07 11.35 9.30
C PHE A 24 -7.87 12.19 10.31
N ASN A 25 -7.61 13.50 10.36
CA ASN A 25 -8.26 14.38 11.33
C ASN A 25 -9.78 14.53 11.12
N LYS A 26 -10.24 14.59 9.86
CA LYS A 26 -11.66 14.80 9.58
C LYS A 26 -12.50 13.53 9.73
N LEU A 27 -11.91 12.38 9.51
CA LEU A 27 -12.63 11.12 9.55
C LEU A 27 -12.54 10.43 10.92
N GLU A 28 -11.86 11.02 11.88
CA GLU A 28 -11.89 10.56 13.26
C GLU A 28 -13.31 10.62 13.83
N ASN A 29 -13.81 9.51 14.35
CA ASN A 29 -15.15 9.36 14.94
C ASN A 29 -16.31 9.81 14.02
N CYS A 30 -16.12 9.82 12.70
CA CYS A 30 -17.11 10.29 11.75
C CYS A 30 -18.27 9.31 11.49
N ALA A 31 -18.14 8.06 11.93
CA ALA A 31 -19.09 6.97 11.67
C ALA A 31 -19.45 6.83 10.18
N LEU A 32 -18.54 7.21 9.27
CA LEU A 32 -18.67 7.19 7.82
C LEU A 32 -19.89 7.98 7.30
N LYS A 33 -20.26 9.07 7.97
CA LYS A 33 -21.35 9.94 7.54
C LYS A 33 -21.02 10.60 6.20
N GLU A 34 -21.98 10.62 5.29
CA GLU A 34 -21.82 11.12 3.92
C GLU A 34 -21.31 12.58 3.89
N GLU A 35 -21.85 13.45 4.74
CA GLU A 35 -21.44 14.84 4.84
C GLU A 35 -19.95 15.00 5.20
N VAL A 36 -19.42 14.12 6.05
CA VAL A 36 -18.01 14.13 6.44
C VAL A 36 -17.14 13.57 5.33
N LEU A 37 -17.58 12.50 4.66
CA LEU A 37 -16.89 11.93 3.49
C LEU A 37 -16.79 12.95 2.34
N ASP A 38 -17.85 13.73 2.10
CA ASP A 38 -17.83 14.80 1.10
C ASP A 38 -16.81 15.90 1.45
N SER A 39 -16.56 16.15 2.72
CA SER A 39 -15.57 17.16 3.16
C SER A 39 -14.12 16.82 2.82
N VAL A 40 -13.81 15.54 2.56
CA VAL A 40 -12.48 15.05 2.18
C VAL A 40 -12.37 14.63 0.72
N LYS A 41 -13.44 14.79 -0.05
CA LYS A 41 -13.56 14.32 -1.44
C LYS A 41 -12.42 14.80 -2.35
N GLU A 42 -12.01 16.06 -2.20
CA GLU A 42 -10.89 16.62 -2.99
C GLU A 42 -9.54 16.00 -2.60
N ASP A 43 -9.35 15.60 -1.35
CA ASP A 43 -8.14 14.91 -0.90
C ASP A 43 -8.14 13.46 -1.38
N VAL A 44 -9.27 12.79 -1.24
CA VAL A 44 -9.44 11.41 -1.76
C VAL A 44 -9.22 11.38 -3.27
N LYS A 45 -9.80 12.34 -4.04
CA LYS A 45 -9.59 12.42 -5.49
C LYS A 45 -8.10 12.59 -5.83
N PHE A 46 -7.42 13.48 -5.14
CA PHE A 46 -5.98 13.72 -5.34
C PHE A 46 -5.15 12.46 -5.04
N LEU A 47 -5.44 11.75 -3.95
CA LEU A 47 -4.76 10.50 -3.59
C LEU A 47 -5.11 9.36 -4.54
N SER A 48 -6.36 9.30 -5.02
CA SER A 48 -6.79 8.31 -6.01
C SER A 48 -6.05 8.47 -7.34
N GLU A 49 -5.88 9.70 -7.82
CA GLU A 49 -5.14 10.00 -9.06
C GLU A 49 -3.65 9.69 -8.95
N ARG A 50 -3.06 9.81 -7.75
CA ARG A 50 -1.63 9.63 -7.52
C ARG A 50 -1.24 8.22 -7.08
N LEU A 51 -2.10 7.57 -6.28
CA LEU A 51 -1.79 6.32 -5.59
C LEU A 51 -2.79 5.19 -5.92
N GLY A 52 -3.84 5.48 -6.70
CA GLY A 52 -4.88 4.51 -7.05
C GLY A 52 -5.69 4.01 -5.84
N LEU A 53 -5.84 4.83 -4.79
CA LEU A 53 -6.57 4.45 -3.58
C LEU A 53 -8.03 4.90 -3.65
N ASN A 54 -8.94 4.08 -3.13
CA ASN A 54 -10.31 4.49 -2.88
C ASN A 54 -10.45 5.19 -1.51
N THR A 55 -11.64 5.71 -1.19
CA THR A 55 -11.89 6.48 0.04
C THR A 55 -11.52 5.71 1.30
N ILE A 56 -11.91 4.45 1.41
CA ILE A 56 -11.65 3.62 2.59
C ILE A 56 -10.18 3.27 2.70
N GLN A 57 -9.53 2.97 1.58
CA GLN A 57 -8.08 2.73 1.53
C GLN A 57 -7.29 3.98 1.94
N CYS A 58 -7.73 5.18 1.53
CA CYS A 58 -7.11 6.43 1.99
C CYS A 58 -7.17 6.57 3.52
N VAL A 59 -8.29 6.20 4.15
CA VAL A 59 -8.42 6.21 5.61
C VAL A 59 -7.50 5.17 6.25
N MET A 60 -7.49 3.94 5.73
CA MET A 60 -6.63 2.88 6.25
C MET A 60 -5.16 3.27 6.19
N VAL A 61 -4.71 3.82 5.07
CA VAL A 61 -3.33 4.31 4.91
C VAL A 61 -3.05 5.48 5.85
N ALA A 62 -3.99 6.42 6.04
CA ALA A 62 -3.82 7.53 6.97
C ALA A 62 -3.63 7.06 8.42
N VAL A 63 -4.40 6.06 8.86
CA VAL A 63 -4.26 5.46 10.20
C VAL A 63 -2.94 4.72 10.34
N LEU A 64 -2.51 3.99 9.30
CA LEU A 64 -1.22 3.29 9.30
C LEU A 64 -0.01 4.24 9.25
N LEU A 65 -0.17 5.45 8.73
CA LEU A 65 0.88 6.48 8.75
C LEU A 65 1.08 7.08 10.15
N ASP A 66 0.03 7.10 10.96
CA ASP A 66 0.06 7.64 12.33
C ASP A 66 0.67 6.64 13.34
N ASP A 67 0.61 5.34 13.04
CA ASP A 67 1.08 4.26 13.94
C ASP A 67 2.26 3.50 13.30
N GLU A 68 3.48 3.80 13.75
CA GLU A 68 4.71 3.16 13.24
C GLU A 68 4.82 1.68 13.62
N ASP A 69 4.21 1.27 14.74
CA ASP A 69 4.23 -0.11 15.24
C ASP A 69 3.21 -1.01 14.53
N GLY A 70 2.32 -0.39 13.74
CA GLY A 70 1.26 -1.05 13.00
C GLY A 70 -0.05 -1.24 13.79
N CYS A 71 -1.14 -1.40 13.06
CA CYS A 71 -2.50 -1.41 13.55
C CYS A 71 -3.15 -2.80 13.48
N LEU A 72 -4.02 -3.09 14.44
CA LEU A 72 -5.00 -4.16 14.32
C LEU A 72 -6.17 -3.70 13.44
N PHE A 73 -6.87 -4.64 12.82
CA PHE A 73 -8.05 -4.29 12.02
C PHE A 73 -9.15 -3.58 12.85
N SER A 74 -9.19 -3.82 14.16
CA SER A 74 -10.08 -3.12 15.09
C SER A 74 -9.73 -1.64 15.32
N ASP A 75 -8.49 -1.25 15.07
CA ASP A 75 -8.06 0.13 15.33
C ASP A 75 -8.60 1.08 14.24
N PHE A 76 -8.77 0.60 13.00
CA PHE A 76 -9.48 1.33 11.95
C PHE A 76 -10.96 1.57 12.33
N ALA A 77 -11.63 0.56 12.89
CA ALA A 77 -13.00 0.69 13.37
C ALA A 77 -13.10 1.75 14.48
N LYS A 78 -12.15 1.72 15.40
CA LYS A 78 -12.06 2.64 16.53
C LYS A 78 -11.80 4.09 16.03
N HIS A 79 -10.87 4.26 15.08
CA HIS A 79 -10.60 5.57 14.49
C HIS A 79 -11.85 6.15 13.81
N LEU A 80 -12.54 5.35 13.02
CA LEU A 80 -13.76 5.76 12.31
C LEU A 80 -15.00 5.94 13.22
N GLY A 81 -14.95 5.47 14.46
CA GLY A 81 -16.12 5.48 15.35
C GLY A 81 -17.23 4.52 14.94
N ILE A 82 -16.87 3.40 14.28
CA ILE A 82 -17.79 2.31 13.90
C ILE A 82 -17.49 1.05 14.72
N ASN A 83 -18.41 0.10 14.72
CA ASN A 83 -18.15 -1.17 15.38
C ASN A 83 -17.35 -2.15 14.50
N ASN A 84 -16.72 -3.16 15.13
CA ASN A 84 -15.89 -4.14 14.43
C ASN A 84 -16.64 -4.97 13.38
N ILE A 85 -17.97 -5.14 13.54
CA ILE A 85 -18.79 -5.87 12.56
C ILE A 85 -18.94 -5.03 11.30
N GLN A 86 -19.23 -3.74 11.43
CA GLN A 86 -19.29 -2.81 10.31
C GLN A 86 -17.95 -2.73 9.59
N MET A 87 -16.82 -2.73 10.32
CA MET A 87 -15.49 -2.71 9.74
C MET A 87 -15.21 -3.94 8.85
N GLN A 88 -15.83 -5.11 9.11
CA GLN A 88 -15.67 -6.29 8.26
C GLN A 88 -16.15 -6.09 6.81
N LEU A 89 -17.06 -5.13 6.56
CA LEU A 89 -17.52 -4.78 5.20
C LEU A 89 -16.37 -4.26 4.33
N TYR A 90 -15.32 -3.73 4.95
CA TYR A 90 -14.16 -3.14 4.29
C TYR A 90 -12.91 -4.03 4.32
N LYS A 91 -13.10 -5.33 4.65
CA LYS A 91 -11.98 -6.28 4.68
C LYS A 91 -11.35 -6.48 3.31
N SER A 92 -12.14 -6.40 2.24
CA SER A 92 -11.67 -6.47 0.85
C SER A 92 -10.74 -5.31 0.50
N ASP A 93 -11.00 -4.11 1.01
CA ASP A 93 -10.16 -2.94 0.76
C ASP A 93 -8.76 -3.12 1.39
N MET A 94 -8.68 -3.67 2.60
CA MET A 94 -7.41 -4.02 3.24
C MET A 94 -6.70 -5.14 2.49
N ASN A 95 -7.42 -6.16 2.04
CA ASN A 95 -6.82 -7.26 1.27
C ASN A 95 -6.23 -6.74 -0.05
N ASP A 96 -6.92 -5.81 -0.75
CA ASP A 96 -6.40 -5.17 -1.96
C ASP A 96 -5.10 -4.40 -1.68
N LEU A 97 -5.02 -3.66 -0.58
CA LEU A 97 -3.78 -2.99 -0.17
C LEU A 97 -2.63 -3.98 0.07
N VAL A 98 -2.93 -5.13 0.67
CA VAL A 98 -1.94 -6.20 0.90
C VAL A 98 -1.55 -6.88 -0.42
N GLU A 99 -2.50 -7.15 -1.32
CA GLU A 99 -2.23 -7.75 -2.63
C GLU A 99 -1.39 -6.85 -3.53
N ARG A 100 -1.51 -5.53 -3.36
CA ARG A 100 -0.72 -4.51 -4.08
C ARG A 100 0.63 -4.20 -3.43
N ASP A 101 1.01 -4.89 -2.37
CA ASP A 101 2.23 -4.65 -1.58
C ASP A 101 2.35 -3.25 -0.95
N LEU A 102 1.24 -2.54 -0.79
CA LEU A 102 1.20 -1.23 -0.11
C LEU A 102 1.18 -1.39 1.41
N VAL A 103 0.63 -2.52 1.87
CA VAL A 103 0.49 -2.89 3.27
C VAL A 103 0.92 -4.36 3.43
N TYR A 104 1.67 -4.67 4.44
CA TYR A 104 1.90 -6.04 4.82
C TYR A 104 1.18 -6.41 6.11
N CYS A 105 0.83 -7.69 6.22
CA CYS A 105 0.13 -8.23 7.37
C CYS A 105 1.04 -9.22 8.09
N ASN A 106 1.36 -8.93 9.34
CA ASN A 106 2.12 -9.83 10.20
C ASN A 106 1.19 -10.46 11.26
N THR A 107 1.33 -11.76 11.49
CA THR A 107 0.56 -12.46 12.52
C THR A 107 1.40 -12.59 13.77
N GLN A 108 0.96 -11.96 14.85
CA GLN A 108 1.61 -12.05 16.17
C GLN A 108 0.69 -12.73 17.18
N THR A 109 1.28 -13.53 18.07
CA THR A 109 0.55 -14.13 19.18
C THR A 109 0.56 -13.18 20.38
N ILE A 110 -0.57 -12.50 20.61
CA ILE A 110 -0.75 -11.57 21.72
C ILE A 110 -1.66 -12.26 22.77
N ARG A 111 -1.13 -12.50 23.97
CA ARG A 111 -1.85 -13.18 25.06
C ARG A 111 -2.46 -14.52 24.64
N GLY A 112 -1.73 -15.31 23.84
CA GLY A 112 -2.19 -16.62 23.37
C GLY A 112 -3.21 -16.58 22.21
N VAL A 113 -3.51 -15.41 21.67
CA VAL A 113 -4.40 -15.24 20.52
C VAL A 113 -3.60 -14.70 19.32
N ASN A 114 -3.73 -15.36 18.19
CA ASN A 114 -3.13 -14.87 16.94
C ASN A 114 -3.88 -13.64 16.45
N LYS A 115 -3.15 -12.54 16.27
CA LYS A 115 -3.68 -11.27 15.76
C LYS A 115 -2.92 -10.83 14.54
N SER A 116 -3.64 -10.35 13.54
CA SER A 116 -3.05 -9.74 12.34
C SER A 116 -2.77 -8.27 12.63
N ILE A 117 -1.50 -7.88 12.48
CA ILE A 117 -1.04 -6.49 12.56
C ILE A 117 -0.72 -6.05 11.15
N TYR A 118 -1.28 -4.92 10.74
CA TYR A 118 -1.08 -4.31 9.43
C TYR A 118 -0.10 -3.16 9.56
N MET A 119 0.85 -3.08 8.63
CA MET A 119 1.87 -2.04 8.58
C MET A 119 2.05 -1.58 7.13
N LEU A 120 2.35 -0.30 6.93
CA LEU A 120 2.69 0.20 5.60
C LEU A 120 4.03 -0.36 5.14
N ASP A 121 4.12 -0.62 3.85
CA ASP A 121 5.39 -0.93 3.20
C ASP A 121 6.32 0.30 3.22
N ASP A 122 7.62 0.08 3.40
CA ASP A 122 8.57 1.19 3.57
C ASP A 122 8.83 1.94 2.26
N ASP A 123 8.79 1.27 1.11
CA ASP A 123 8.90 1.91 -0.19
C ASP A 123 7.66 2.78 -0.45
N PHE A 124 6.48 2.29 -0.07
CA PHE A 124 5.25 3.07 -0.17
C PHE A 124 5.24 4.28 0.77
N LYS A 125 5.75 4.14 2.01
CA LYS A 125 5.97 5.28 2.92
C LYS A 125 6.89 6.32 2.30
N SER A 126 7.97 5.87 1.65
CA SER A 126 8.93 6.75 0.96
C SER A 126 8.27 7.54 -0.18
N VAL A 127 7.43 6.90 -0.99
CA VAL A 127 6.65 7.56 -2.05
C VAL A 127 5.76 8.66 -1.47
N ILE A 128 5.06 8.37 -0.38
CA ILE A 128 4.20 9.36 0.31
C ILE A 128 5.04 10.52 0.84
N GLY A 129 6.17 10.23 1.50
CA GLY A 129 7.07 11.24 2.07
C GLY A 129 7.70 12.15 1.02
N ASN A 130 8.07 11.61 -0.12
CA ASN A 130 8.67 12.33 -1.24
C ASN A 130 7.64 13.07 -2.11
N ASN A 131 6.35 12.87 -1.86
CA ASN A 131 5.25 13.41 -2.67
C ASN A 131 5.27 12.93 -4.13
N ASP A 132 5.74 11.72 -4.36
CA ASP A 132 5.83 11.09 -5.66
C ASP A 132 4.49 10.47 -6.10
N THR A 133 4.38 10.11 -7.36
CA THR A 133 3.34 9.20 -7.82
C THR A 133 3.78 7.78 -7.54
N TYR A 134 2.90 6.99 -6.96
CA TYR A 134 3.10 5.54 -6.95
C TYR A 134 2.74 5.03 -8.34
N ASP A 135 3.74 5.07 -9.19
CA ASP A 135 3.63 4.47 -10.51
C ASP A 135 3.71 2.96 -10.31
N THR A 136 2.56 2.34 -10.13
CA THR A 136 2.43 0.93 -10.43
C THR A 136 2.61 0.83 -11.94
N LEU A 137 3.87 0.84 -12.38
CA LEU A 137 4.19 0.36 -13.72
C LEU A 137 3.39 -0.92 -13.89
N SER A 138 2.51 -0.95 -14.88
CA SER A 138 1.76 -2.17 -15.11
C SER A 138 2.80 -3.27 -15.21
N VAL A 139 2.60 -4.42 -14.59
CA VAL A 139 3.58 -5.52 -14.56
C VAL A 139 4.08 -5.86 -15.99
N SER A 140 3.27 -5.51 -17.01
CA SER A 140 3.62 -5.61 -18.44
C SER A 140 4.72 -4.63 -18.90
N GLU A 141 5.02 -3.59 -18.12
CA GLU A 141 6.03 -2.57 -18.43
C GLU A 141 7.32 -2.75 -17.61
N TRP A 142 7.32 -3.71 -16.69
CA TRP A 142 8.49 -3.99 -15.87
C TRP A 142 9.72 -4.36 -16.70
N SER A 143 10.85 -3.77 -16.34
CA SER A 143 12.15 -4.24 -16.79
C SER A 143 12.56 -5.52 -16.03
N LEU A 144 13.62 -6.19 -16.51
CA LEU A 144 14.19 -7.32 -15.77
C LEU A 144 14.62 -6.91 -14.34
N VAL A 145 15.13 -5.70 -14.17
CA VAL A 145 15.57 -5.19 -12.86
C VAL A 145 14.37 -5.04 -11.92
N ASP A 146 13.25 -4.51 -12.42
CA ASP A 146 12.03 -4.38 -11.63
C ASP A 146 11.50 -5.75 -11.20
N LEU A 147 11.44 -6.71 -12.13
CA LEU A 147 11.04 -8.09 -11.83
C LEU A 147 11.93 -8.74 -10.76
N MET A 148 13.25 -8.58 -10.88
CA MET A 148 14.21 -9.13 -9.90
C MET A 148 14.06 -8.46 -8.53
N SER A 149 13.91 -7.12 -8.48
CA SER A 149 13.72 -6.37 -7.24
C SER A 149 12.47 -6.84 -6.50
N HIS A 150 11.32 -6.85 -7.17
CA HIS A 150 10.06 -7.28 -6.57
C HIS A 150 10.09 -8.75 -6.14
N THR A 151 10.76 -9.62 -6.92
CA THR A 151 10.92 -11.03 -6.53
C THR A 151 11.79 -11.16 -5.28
N SER A 152 12.87 -10.40 -5.17
CA SER A 152 13.73 -10.39 -3.98
C SER A 152 12.96 -9.93 -2.75
N HIS A 153 12.18 -8.85 -2.85
CA HIS A 153 11.33 -8.36 -1.74
C HIS A 153 10.34 -9.42 -1.24
N ILE A 154 9.71 -10.19 -2.16
CA ILE A 154 8.79 -11.27 -1.77
C ILE A 154 9.53 -12.40 -1.07
N ILE A 155 10.74 -12.76 -1.52
CA ILE A 155 11.57 -13.80 -0.90
C ILE A 155 12.01 -13.37 0.50
N ASP A 156 12.46 -12.13 0.65
CA ASP A 156 12.86 -11.55 1.94
C ASP A 156 11.66 -11.44 2.90
N ALA A 157 10.50 -11.02 2.40
CA ALA A 157 9.27 -10.99 3.18
C ALA A 157 8.85 -12.38 3.68
N LYS A 158 9.08 -13.44 2.90
CA LYS A 158 8.87 -14.82 3.37
C LYS A 158 9.77 -15.14 4.55
N ARG A 159 11.04 -14.78 4.46
CA ARG A 159 12.03 -15.06 5.49
C ARG A 159 11.68 -14.36 6.81
N ASP A 160 11.23 -13.11 6.74
CA ASP A 160 11.06 -12.26 7.92
C ASP A 160 9.62 -12.25 8.46
N ARG A 161 8.62 -12.59 7.65
CA ARG A 161 7.18 -12.34 7.93
C ARG A 161 6.31 -13.59 7.95
N ASN A 162 6.87 -14.79 8.00
CA ASN A 162 6.10 -16.06 8.01
C ASN A 162 5.10 -16.24 6.86
N VAL A 163 5.37 -15.67 5.69
CA VAL A 163 4.57 -15.92 4.49
C VAL A 163 4.77 -17.39 4.07
N THR A 164 3.68 -18.09 3.74
CA THR A 164 3.80 -19.48 3.29
C THR A 164 4.51 -19.58 1.94
N TYR A 165 5.24 -20.67 1.71
CA TYR A 165 5.93 -20.91 0.42
C TYR A 165 4.95 -20.84 -0.75
N ASP A 166 3.76 -21.40 -0.62
CA ASP A 166 2.74 -21.40 -1.67
C ASP A 166 2.24 -19.98 -1.99
N ALA A 167 2.03 -19.12 -0.99
CA ALA A 167 1.64 -17.73 -1.20
C ALA A 167 2.75 -16.96 -1.94
N MET A 168 4.00 -17.10 -1.50
CA MET A 168 5.16 -16.53 -2.18
C MET A 168 5.25 -16.99 -3.64
N ARG A 169 5.21 -18.32 -3.85
CA ARG A 169 5.29 -18.94 -5.17
C ARG A 169 4.20 -18.42 -6.11
N ASN A 170 2.94 -18.38 -5.64
CA ASN A 170 1.81 -17.94 -6.45
C ASN A 170 1.96 -16.46 -6.86
N LYS A 171 2.48 -15.61 -5.98
CA LYS A 171 2.72 -14.20 -6.27
C LYS A 171 3.81 -14.01 -7.33
N ILE A 172 4.96 -14.70 -7.17
CA ILE A 172 6.05 -14.67 -8.16
C ILE A 172 5.59 -15.23 -9.50
N MET A 173 4.82 -16.33 -9.51
CA MET A 173 4.26 -16.89 -10.74
C MET A 173 3.28 -15.93 -11.43
N GLY A 174 2.54 -15.12 -10.66
CA GLY A 174 1.71 -14.04 -11.19
C GLY A 174 2.55 -12.99 -11.93
N PHE A 175 3.65 -12.56 -11.34
CA PHE A 175 4.57 -11.61 -11.99
C PHE A 175 5.20 -12.19 -13.27
N ILE A 176 5.70 -13.41 -13.23
CA ILE A 176 6.28 -14.09 -14.40
C ILE A 176 5.25 -14.19 -15.54
N LYS A 177 4.01 -14.52 -15.21
CA LYS A 177 2.93 -14.60 -16.20
C LYS A 177 2.64 -13.27 -16.89
N ASN A 178 2.72 -12.18 -16.13
CA ASN A 178 2.44 -10.82 -16.63
C ASN A 178 3.65 -10.15 -17.29
N THR A 179 4.87 -10.72 -17.13
CA THR A 179 6.11 -10.21 -17.75
C THR A 179 6.56 -11.08 -18.95
N GLN A 180 5.63 -11.52 -19.75
CA GLN A 180 5.91 -12.41 -20.92
C GLN A 180 6.91 -11.83 -21.94
N HIS A 181 7.06 -10.50 -21.99
CA HIS A 181 8.06 -9.81 -22.81
C HIS A 181 9.51 -10.06 -22.34
N LEU A 182 9.70 -10.55 -21.10
CA LEU A 182 11.00 -10.93 -20.51
C LEU A 182 11.24 -12.46 -20.58
N THR A 183 10.84 -13.11 -21.65
CA THR A 183 10.70 -14.56 -21.82
C THR A 183 11.82 -15.40 -21.22
N LEU A 184 13.09 -15.10 -21.51
CA LEU A 184 14.22 -15.90 -21.02
C LEU A 184 14.38 -15.80 -19.50
N SER A 185 14.26 -14.61 -18.96
CA SER A 185 14.40 -14.38 -17.50
C SER A 185 13.24 -14.97 -16.72
N ALA A 186 12.03 -14.86 -17.26
CA ALA A 186 10.84 -15.49 -16.69
C ALA A 186 10.94 -17.02 -16.67
N GLU A 187 11.48 -17.65 -17.72
CA GLU A 187 11.70 -19.11 -17.76
C GLU A 187 12.77 -19.56 -16.74
N ILE A 188 13.85 -18.82 -16.58
CA ILE A 188 14.88 -19.11 -15.55
C ILE A 188 14.28 -19.01 -14.15
N MET A 189 13.52 -17.96 -13.85
CA MET A 189 12.84 -17.81 -12.56
C MET A 189 11.82 -18.92 -12.30
N LYS A 190 11.07 -19.31 -13.32
CA LYS A 190 10.13 -20.41 -13.25
C LYS A 190 10.82 -21.72 -12.89
N LEU A 191 11.93 -22.05 -13.56
CA LEU A 191 12.74 -23.21 -13.26
C LEU A 191 13.24 -23.20 -11.81
N ASN A 192 13.72 -22.07 -11.31
CA ASN A 192 14.19 -21.94 -9.94
C ASN A 192 13.05 -22.10 -8.91
N LEU A 193 11.82 -21.73 -9.24
CA LEU A 193 10.66 -21.94 -8.37
C LEU A 193 10.14 -23.39 -8.40
N GLU A 194 10.29 -24.07 -9.53
CA GLU A 194 9.92 -25.48 -9.65
C GLU A 194 10.95 -26.40 -9.00
N PHE A 195 12.21 -25.99 -8.99
CA PHE A 195 13.34 -26.76 -8.45
C PHE A 195 14.17 -25.92 -7.47
N PRO A 196 13.62 -25.64 -6.26
CA PRO A 196 14.29 -24.77 -5.27
C PRO A 196 15.66 -25.31 -4.80
N GLU A 197 15.92 -26.60 -4.95
CA GLU A 197 17.22 -27.23 -4.69
C GLU A 197 18.35 -26.76 -5.63
N LEU A 198 18.01 -26.11 -6.75
CA LEU A 198 19.01 -25.53 -7.66
C LEU A 198 19.48 -24.14 -7.20
N LEU A 199 18.89 -23.59 -6.13
CA LEU A 199 19.24 -22.29 -5.55
C LEU A 199 20.29 -22.37 -4.44
N THR A 200 20.79 -23.56 -4.11
CA THR A 200 21.86 -23.80 -3.14
C THR A 200 23.19 -23.93 -3.84
#